data_3c3035bd229ae6580c1f5d5785b71a81
#
_entry.id   3c3035bd229ae6580c1f5d5785b71a81
#
_cell.length_a   1.000
_cell.length_b   1.000
_cell.length_c   1.000
_cell.angle_alpha   90.00
_cell.angle_beta   90.00
_cell.angle_gamma   90.00
#
_symmetry.space_group_name_H-M   'P 1'
#
loop_
_entity.id
_entity.type
_entity.pdbx_description
1 polymer ?
#
loop_
_entity_poly.entity_id
_entity_poly.type
_entity_poly.pdbx_seq_one_letter_code
_entity_poly.pdbx_strand_id
1 'polypeptide(L)'
;VMAIDDARGNYLFVPSETKVGFIDSLIQTISFPMTVYDTIHPDTTVVEGRRTKKGMEFKVVSKDTIVRRDFTMFGPTNLFIPMFDEEKTQLYLVDEARKERERLDFTFSIPAEHQLKVRLLGLHLLDKVSQDDWYIEERSAGRDTIQLWIKDSLVYKIDSLVAEASYLRTDSLGKRVLLADTIKFYYKDKPEPKGKRKK
;
A
#
# COMPACT_ATOMS: atom_id res chain seq x y z
N VAL A 1 10.75 -17.68 12.06
CA VAL A 1 9.52 -16.94 12.45
C VAL A 1 9.16 -16.01 11.30
N MET A 2 7.88 -15.96 10.93
CA MET A 2 7.36 -15.10 9.87
C MET A 2 6.22 -14.23 10.41
N ALA A 3 6.16 -12.99 9.99
CA ALA A 3 5.07 -12.06 10.25
C ALA A 3 4.47 -11.60 8.93
N ILE A 4 3.16 -11.39 8.90
CA ILE A 4 2.41 -10.89 7.73
C ILE A 4 1.51 -9.77 8.22
N ASP A 5 1.56 -8.62 7.54
CA ASP A 5 0.59 -7.53 7.73
C ASP A 5 -0.61 -7.79 6.81
N ASP A 6 -1.61 -8.44 7.36
CA ASP A 6 -2.83 -8.82 6.63
C ASP A 6 -3.96 -7.84 6.94
N ALA A 7 -3.99 -6.73 6.21
CA ALA A 7 -5.03 -5.71 6.35
C ALA A 7 -6.45 -6.21 6.07
N ARG A 8 -6.59 -7.34 5.35
CA ARG A 8 -7.90 -7.95 5.00
C ARG A 8 -8.33 -9.06 5.96
N GLY A 9 -7.43 -9.55 6.81
CA GLY A 9 -7.70 -10.63 7.78
C GLY A 9 -8.06 -11.98 7.14
N ASN A 10 -7.58 -12.23 5.93
CA ASN A 10 -7.89 -13.46 5.18
C ASN A 10 -6.74 -14.48 5.16
N TYR A 11 -5.62 -14.14 5.77
CA TYR A 11 -4.38 -14.94 5.84
C TYR A 11 -3.78 -15.31 4.48
N LEU A 12 -4.11 -14.53 3.43
CA LEU A 12 -3.57 -14.71 2.10
C LEU A 12 -2.46 -13.70 1.84
N PHE A 13 -1.33 -14.18 1.39
CA PHE A 13 -0.28 -13.33 0.89
C PHE A 13 -0.64 -12.83 -0.51
N VAL A 14 -0.76 -11.51 -0.65
CA VAL A 14 -0.97 -10.84 -1.94
C VAL A 14 0.25 -9.99 -2.22
N PRO A 15 1.07 -10.34 -3.22
CA PRO A 15 2.22 -9.54 -3.61
C PRO A 15 1.83 -8.08 -3.80
N SER A 16 2.66 -7.15 -3.34
CA SER A 16 2.45 -5.70 -3.40
C SER A 16 1.34 -5.10 -2.53
N GLU A 17 0.55 -5.89 -1.82
CA GLU A 17 -0.46 -5.40 -0.87
C GLU A 17 -0.17 -5.83 0.57
N THR A 18 0.56 -6.93 0.73
CA THR A 18 0.83 -7.55 2.03
C THR A 18 2.31 -7.43 2.36
N LYS A 19 2.62 -6.76 3.46
CA LYS A 19 4.00 -6.73 3.96
C LYS A 19 4.36 -8.03 4.62
N VAL A 20 5.57 -8.49 4.39
CA VAL A 20 6.12 -9.69 5.03
C VAL A 20 7.39 -9.35 5.77
N GLY A 21 7.59 -10.06 6.88
CA GLY A 21 8.85 -10.00 7.62
C GLY A 21 9.20 -11.39 8.09
N PHE A 22 10.47 -11.70 8.14
CA PHE A 22 10.93 -12.98 8.65
C PHE A 22 12.26 -12.86 9.37
N ILE A 23 12.48 -13.80 10.29
CA ILE A 23 13.76 -14.05 10.95
C ILE A 23 14.21 -15.42 10.52
N ASP A 24 15.33 -15.50 9.82
CA ASP A 24 15.96 -16.74 9.33
C ASP A 24 16.78 -17.44 10.40
N SER A 25 17.18 -16.70 11.43
CA SER A 25 17.98 -17.20 12.53
C SER A 25 17.16 -17.99 13.55
N LEU A 26 17.77 -19.00 14.16
CA LEU A 26 17.16 -19.74 15.26
C LEU A 26 17.05 -18.85 16.49
N ILE A 27 15.82 -18.66 16.97
CA ILE A 27 15.56 -17.93 18.21
C ILE A 27 15.79 -18.89 19.37
N GLN A 28 16.86 -18.63 20.13
CA GLN A 28 17.12 -19.40 21.35
C GLN A 28 16.24 -18.87 22.46
N THR A 29 15.47 -19.78 23.08
CA THR A 29 14.70 -19.46 24.27
C THR A 29 15.62 -19.44 25.49
N ILE A 30 15.51 -18.37 26.27
CA ILE A 30 16.22 -18.21 27.54
C ILE A 30 15.18 -18.27 28.64
N SER A 31 15.45 -19.01 29.70
CA SER A 31 14.62 -19.03 30.90
C SER A 31 15.39 -18.49 32.09
N PHE A 32 14.77 -17.64 32.86
CA PHE A 32 15.35 -17.07 34.09
C PHE A 32 14.31 -16.98 35.20
N PRO A 33 14.68 -17.37 36.46
CA PRO A 33 13.81 -17.22 37.57
C PRO A 33 13.62 -15.76 37.95
N MET A 34 12.38 -15.37 38.25
CA MET A 34 12.03 -14.02 38.71
C MET A 34 11.19 -14.12 39.97
N THR A 35 11.49 -13.25 40.94
CA THR A 35 10.73 -13.13 42.17
C THR A 35 10.07 -11.76 42.20
N VAL A 36 8.76 -11.76 42.40
CA VAL A 36 7.97 -10.51 42.59
C VAL A 36 7.35 -10.53 43.98
N TYR A 37 7.37 -9.39 44.61
CA TYR A 37 6.72 -9.15 45.89
C TYR A 37 5.45 -8.36 45.67
N ASP A 38 4.30 -8.99 45.85
CA ASP A 38 2.99 -8.34 45.79
C ASP A 38 2.54 -7.94 47.16
N THR A 39 2.06 -6.69 47.30
CA THR A 39 1.43 -6.21 48.55
C THR A 39 -0.07 -6.40 48.42
N ILE A 40 -0.62 -7.30 49.22
CA ILE A 40 -2.06 -7.52 49.28
C ILE A 40 -2.63 -6.62 50.42
N HIS A 41 -3.46 -5.69 50.02
CA HIS A 41 -4.24 -4.87 50.95
C HIS A 41 -5.53 -5.64 51.28
N PRO A 42 -5.80 -6.02 52.55
CA PRO A 42 -7.04 -6.68 52.85
C PRO A 42 -8.21 -5.72 52.74
N ASP A 43 -9.28 -6.16 52.08
CA ASP A 43 -10.52 -5.38 51.91
C ASP A 43 -11.25 -5.13 53.24
N THR A 44 -10.87 -5.81 54.30
CA THR A 44 -11.47 -5.70 55.63
C THR A 44 -10.51 -5.01 56.61
N THR A 45 -10.91 -3.85 57.07
CA THR A 45 -10.28 -3.17 58.20
C THR A 45 -10.60 -3.95 59.49
N VAL A 46 -9.60 -4.57 60.10
CA VAL A 46 -9.75 -5.19 61.43
C VAL A 46 -9.72 -4.08 62.44
N VAL A 47 -10.81 -3.94 63.18
CA VAL A 47 -10.94 -2.97 64.30
C VAL A 47 -10.59 -3.68 65.57
N GLU A 48 -9.42 -3.41 66.11
CA GLU A 48 -9.05 -3.90 67.44
C GLU A 48 -9.58 -2.92 68.49
N GLY A 49 -10.52 -3.40 69.33
CA GLY A 49 -11.06 -2.66 70.44
C GLY A 49 -10.29 -2.94 71.73
N ARG A 50 -9.77 -1.91 72.37
CA ARG A 50 -9.14 -2.01 73.66
C ARG A 50 -9.98 -1.28 74.71
N ARG A 51 -10.33 -1.99 75.79
CA ARG A 51 -11.07 -1.41 76.89
C ARG A 51 -10.15 -0.55 77.77
N THR A 52 -10.44 0.73 77.85
CA THR A 52 -9.70 1.69 78.67
C THR A 52 -10.59 2.15 79.84
N LYS A 53 -10.01 2.81 80.89
CA LYS A 53 -10.77 3.38 82.05
C LYS A 53 -11.78 4.44 81.64
N LYS A 54 -11.69 4.95 80.37
CA LYS A 54 -12.62 6.00 79.86
C LYS A 54 -13.59 5.46 78.79
N GLY A 55 -13.59 4.16 78.50
CA GLY A 55 -14.47 3.54 77.51
C GLY A 55 -13.68 2.57 76.54
N MET A 56 -14.34 2.19 75.48
CA MET A 56 -13.70 1.38 74.44
C MET A 56 -13.06 2.31 73.40
N GLU A 57 -11.75 2.17 73.21
CA GLU A 57 -11.02 2.78 72.07
C GLU A 57 -10.87 1.72 70.99
N PHE A 58 -11.24 2.12 69.73
CA PHE A 58 -11.12 1.28 68.55
C PHE A 58 -9.99 1.81 67.70
N LYS A 59 -9.02 0.95 67.41
CA LYS A 59 -7.92 1.26 66.48
C LYS A 59 -8.13 0.44 65.21
N VAL A 60 -8.20 1.13 64.08
CA VAL A 60 -8.21 0.50 62.78
C VAL A 60 -6.77 0.07 62.45
N VAL A 61 -6.55 -1.24 62.32
CA VAL A 61 -5.27 -1.78 61.93
C VAL A 61 -5.43 -2.39 60.55
N SER A 62 -4.93 -1.68 59.54
CA SER A 62 -4.73 -2.24 58.20
C SER A 62 -3.39 -3.00 58.21
N LYS A 63 -3.43 -4.28 57.97
CA LYS A 63 -2.22 -5.10 57.91
C LYS A 63 -2.00 -5.58 56.50
N ASP A 64 -1.15 -4.88 55.78
CA ASP A 64 -0.71 -5.29 54.46
C ASP A 64 0.12 -6.55 54.53
N THR A 65 -0.17 -7.46 53.68
CA THR A 65 0.58 -8.75 53.60
C THR A 65 1.41 -8.77 52.33
N ILE A 66 2.72 -8.89 52.51
CA ILE A 66 3.62 -9.05 51.36
C ILE A 66 3.68 -10.51 51.00
N VAL A 67 3.28 -10.86 49.78
CA VAL A 67 3.31 -12.20 49.26
C VAL A 67 4.43 -12.31 48.24
N ARG A 68 5.38 -13.19 48.45
CA ARG A 68 6.43 -13.54 47.52
C ARG A 68 5.87 -14.54 46.51
N ARG A 69 6.03 -14.19 45.19
CA ARG A 69 5.72 -15.10 44.09
C ARG A 69 6.96 -15.34 43.26
N ASP A 70 7.34 -16.60 43.15
CA ASP A 70 8.44 -17.04 42.31
C ASP A 70 7.86 -17.64 41.04
N PHE A 71 8.32 -17.17 39.89
CA PHE A 71 7.93 -17.71 38.58
C PHE A 71 9.10 -17.67 37.61
N THR A 72 9.02 -18.46 36.56
CA THR A 72 10.04 -18.52 35.52
C THR A 72 9.58 -17.66 34.34
N MET A 73 10.36 -16.65 34.00
CA MET A 73 10.17 -15.91 32.77
C MET A 73 10.93 -16.58 31.63
N PHE A 74 10.32 -16.51 30.46
CA PHE A 74 10.91 -16.99 29.21
C PHE A 74 11.19 -15.79 28.29
N GLY A 75 12.36 -15.78 27.69
CA GLY A 75 12.77 -14.78 26.71
C GLY A 75 13.12 -15.40 25.35
N PRO A 76 13.24 -14.58 24.35
CA PRO A 76 13.00 -13.14 24.34
C PRO A 76 11.51 -12.80 24.45
N THR A 77 11.18 -11.76 25.22
CA THR A 77 9.80 -11.29 25.38
C THR A 77 9.34 -10.43 24.22
N ASN A 78 10.29 -9.79 23.52
CA ASN A 78 10.04 -8.94 22.38
C ASN A 78 10.87 -9.41 21.19
N LEU A 79 10.19 -9.64 20.07
CA LEU A 79 10.83 -9.90 18.78
C LEU A 79 10.58 -8.71 17.87
N PHE A 80 11.66 -8.15 17.34
CA PHE A 80 11.58 -7.15 16.30
C PHE A 80 11.73 -7.83 14.95
N ILE A 81 10.67 -7.79 14.13
CA ILE A 81 10.66 -8.37 12.79
C ILE A 81 10.50 -7.20 11.81
N PRO A 82 11.56 -6.81 11.09
CA PRO A 82 11.43 -5.81 10.04
C PRO A 82 10.53 -6.35 8.94
N MET A 83 9.56 -5.54 8.54
CA MET A 83 8.65 -5.89 7.45
C MET A 83 9.01 -5.12 6.20
N PHE A 84 8.86 -5.75 5.05
CA PHE A 84 9.14 -5.15 3.75
C PHE A 84 8.01 -5.46 2.76
N ASP A 85 7.88 -4.57 1.78
CA ASP A 85 7.01 -4.79 0.63
C ASP A 85 7.78 -5.57 -0.43
N GLU A 86 7.11 -6.50 -1.10
CA GLU A 86 7.70 -7.15 -2.27
C GLU A 86 7.80 -6.14 -3.41
N GLU A 87 8.98 -5.98 -3.98
CA GLU A 87 9.19 -5.12 -5.12
C GLU A 87 8.48 -5.68 -6.35
N LYS A 88 7.69 -4.82 -7.01
CA LYS A 88 7.08 -5.16 -8.29
C LYS A 88 8.16 -5.27 -9.34
N THR A 89 8.38 -6.45 -9.86
CA THR A 89 9.40 -6.72 -10.90
C THR A 89 8.81 -6.86 -12.30
N GLN A 90 7.51 -7.11 -12.40
CA GLN A 90 6.84 -7.34 -13.68
C GLN A 90 6.38 -6.03 -14.30
N LEU A 91 6.89 -5.76 -15.51
CA LEU A 91 6.48 -4.63 -16.33
C LEU A 91 5.32 -5.03 -17.24
N TYR A 92 4.20 -4.36 -17.14
CA TYR A 92 3.05 -4.49 -18.04
C TYR A 92 2.26 -3.17 -18.07
N LEU A 93 1.49 -2.99 -19.13
CA LEU A 93 0.56 -1.87 -19.24
C LEU A 93 -0.66 -2.13 -18.33
N VAL A 94 -0.91 -1.23 -17.40
CA VAL A 94 -2.00 -1.32 -16.40
C VAL A 94 -3.27 -0.65 -16.92
N ASP A 95 -3.10 0.53 -17.51
CA ASP A 95 -4.22 1.35 -17.96
C ASP A 95 -3.81 2.22 -19.16
N GLU A 96 -4.76 2.44 -20.06
CA GLU A 96 -4.65 3.38 -21.15
C GLU A 96 -5.89 4.27 -21.21
N ALA A 97 -5.71 5.56 -21.29
CA ALA A 97 -6.79 6.52 -21.25
C ALA A 97 -6.58 7.72 -22.16
N ARG A 98 -7.69 8.27 -22.64
CA ARG A 98 -7.74 9.58 -23.30
C ARG A 98 -8.60 10.54 -22.47
N LYS A 99 -8.00 11.15 -21.45
CA LYS A 99 -8.70 12.03 -20.49
C LYS A 99 -9.01 13.40 -21.11
N GLU A 100 -8.17 13.82 -22.03
CA GLU A 100 -8.29 15.08 -22.78
C GLU A 100 -8.16 14.80 -24.29
N ARG A 101 -8.69 15.67 -25.14
CA ARG A 101 -8.61 15.51 -26.59
C ARG A 101 -7.17 15.40 -27.09
N GLU A 102 -6.28 16.13 -26.45
CA GLU A 102 -4.90 16.33 -26.85
C GLU A 102 -3.93 15.40 -26.13
N ARG A 103 -4.42 14.51 -25.22
CA ARG A 103 -3.56 13.69 -24.37
C ARG A 103 -3.97 12.23 -24.33
N LEU A 104 -2.99 11.36 -24.52
CA LEU A 104 -3.10 9.93 -24.29
C LEU A 104 -2.22 9.55 -23.10
N ASP A 105 -2.79 8.89 -22.10
CA ASP A 105 -2.09 8.43 -20.89
C ASP A 105 -1.86 6.93 -21.00
N PHE A 106 -0.64 6.47 -20.70
CA PHE A 106 -0.25 5.06 -20.60
C PHE A 106 0.36 4.84 -19.22
N THR A 107 -0.28 4.01 -18.40
CA THR A 107 0.18 3.71 -17.03
C THR A 107 0.74 2.30 -16.97
N PHE A 108 1.96 2.16 -16.48
CA PHE A 108 2.66 0.89 -16.33
C PHE A 108 2.72 0.46 -14.86
N SER A 109 2.91 -0.82 -14.62
CA SER A 109 3.01 -1.41 -13.27
C SER A 109 4.24 -0.97 -12.49
N ILE A 110 5.32 -0.66 -13.20
CA ILE A 110 6.61 -0.16 -12.67
C ILE A 110 7.17 0.88 -13.64
N PRO A 111 8.20 1.66 -13.25
CA PRO A 111 8.83 2.64 -14.12
C PRO A 111 9.22 2.06 -15.47
N ALA A 112 8.67 2.66 -16.55
CA ALA A 112 8.95 2.27 -17.93
C ALA A 112 10.15 3.06 -18.44
N GLU A 113 11.35 2.49 -18.31
CA GLU A 113 12.60 3.14 -18.76
C GLU A 113 12.75 3.16 -20.28
N HIS A 114 12.01 2.30 -20.99
CA HIS A 114 12.11 2.13 -22.42
C HIS A 114 11.14 3.02 -23.19
N GLN A 115 11.50 3.31 -24.44
CA GLN A 115 10.72 4.16 -25.31
C GLN A 115 9.40 3.48 -25.69
N LEU A 116 8.29 4.16 -25.42
CA LEU A 116 6.97 3.83 -25.95
C LEU A 116 6.90 4.37 -27.38
N LYS A 117 6.58 3.53 -28.36
CA LYS A 117 6.30 3.97 -29.72
C LYS A 117 4.84 3.78 -30.05
N VAL A 118 4.19 4.83 -30.50
CA VAL A 118 2.77 4.80 -30.84
C VAL A 118 2.56 5.24 -32.28
N ARG A 119 1.94 4.35 -33.06
CA ARG A 119 1.62 4.57 -34.47
C ARG A 119 0.10 4.61 -34.65
N LEU A 120 -0.39 5.64 -35.32
CA LEU A 120 -1.82 5.74 -35.65
C LEU A 120 -2.20 4.74 -36.73
N LEU A 121 -3.38 4.13 -36.58
CA LEU A 121 -3.93 3.17 -37.52
C LEU A 121 -5.27 3.67 -38.10
N GLY A 122 -5.54 3.28 -39.36
CA GLY A 122 -6.88 3.38 -39.95
C GLY A 122 -7.39 4.77 -40.30
N LEU A 123 -6.56 5.80 -40.18
CA LEU A 123 -6.91 7.17 -40.58
C LEU A 123 -6.56 7.38 -42.05
N HIS A 124 -7.57 7.60 -42.90
CA HIS A 124 -7.36 8.04 -44.30
C HIS A 124 -6.63 9.40 -44.41
N LEU A 125 -6.36 10.03 -43.28
CA LEU A 125 -5.61 11.30 -43.17
C LEU A 125 -4.12 11.09 -42.92
N LEU A 126 -3.64 9.85 -42.78
CA LEU A 126 -2.25 9.54 -42.44
C LEU A 126 -1.23 10.02 -43.47
N ASP A 127 -1.64 10.21 -44.72
CA ASP A 127 -0.79 10.80 -45.76
C ASP A 127 -0.38 12.26 -45.45
N LYS A 128 -1.07 12.91 -44.51
CA LYS A 128 -0.83 14.29 -44.08
C LYS A 128 -0.20 14.42 -42.70
N VAL A 129 -0.12 13.34 -41.95
CA VAL A 129 0.39 13.31 -40.56
C VAL A 129 1.68 12.52 -40.51
N SER A 130 2.75 13.14 -40.03
CA SER A 130 4.02 12.43 -39.80
C SER A 130 3.87 11.44 -38.64
N GLN A 131 4.06 10.15 -38.91
CA GLN A 131 3.96 9.10 -37.89
C GLN A 131 5.00 9.20 -36.79
N ASP A 132 6.11 9.87 -37.03
CA ASP A 132 7.21 9.98 -36.08
C ASP A 132 7.17 11.27 -35.26
N ASP A 133 6.30 12.24 -35.61
CA ASP A 133 6.30 13.57 -35.01
C ASP A 133 4.89 14.12 -34.69
N TRP A 134 3.90 13.27 -34.49
CA TRP A 134 2.53 13.73 -34.21
C TRP A 134 2.25 13.97 -32.69
N TYR A 135 3.15 13.54 -31.81
CA TYR A 135 3.04 13.74 -30.35
C TYR A 135 4.36 14.13 -29.71
N ILE A 136 4.27 14.64 -28.49
CA ILE A 136 5.39 14.85 -27.57
C ILE A 136 5.21 13.91 -26.38
N GLU A 137 6.25 13.20 -25.98
CA GLU A 137 6.26 12.33 -24.82
C GLU A 137 6.64 13.11 -23.56
N GLU A 138 5.84 12.97 -22.51
CA GLU A 138 6.13 13.45 -21.16
C GLU A 138 6.02 12.28 -20.19
N ARG A 139 6.91 12.21 -19.21
CA ARG A 139 6.93 11.17 -18.20
C ARG A 139 6.61 11.74 -16.84
N SER A 140 5.81 11.00 -16.06
CA SER A 140 5.55 11.30 -14.65
C SER A 140 6.84 11.28 -13.83
N ALA A 141 6.83 11.92 -12.65
CA ALA A 141 7.96 11.87 -11.70
C ALA A 141 8.33 10.42 -11.29
N GLY A 142 7.32 9.54 -11.16
CA GLY A 142 7.50 8.10 -10.88
C GLY A 142 7.94 7.28 -12.09
N ARG A 143 7.94 7.86 -13.29
CA ARG A 143 8.24 7.21 -14.57
C ARG A 143 7.38 5.99 -14.91
N ASP A 144 6.31 5.79 -14.18
CA ASP A 144 5.32 4.73 -14.39
C ASP A 144 4.21 5.14 -15.36
N THR A 145 4.02 6.45 -15.56
CA THR A 145 3.03 6.99 -16.47
C THR A 145 3.70 7.80 -17.58
N ILE A 146 3.38 7.45 -18.82
CA ILE A 146 3.83 8.15 -20.02
C ILE A 146 2.62 8.88 -20.62
N GLN A 147 2.75 10.18 -20.80
CA GLN A 147 1.73 11.04 -21.40
C GLN A 147 2.18 11.45 -22.79
N LEU A 148 1.34 11.22 -23.78
CA LEU A 148 1.57 11.63 -25.15
C LEU A 148 0.68 12.82 -25.48
N TRP A 149 1.30 13.97 -25.67
CA TRP A 149 0.63 15.20 -26.07
C TRP A 149 0.56 15.30 -27.60
N ILE A 150 -0.65 15.24 -28.15
CA ILE A 150 -0.89 15.28 -29.58
C ILE A 150 -0.68 16.70 -30.10
N LYS A 151 0.29 16.88 -30.97
CA LYS A 151 0.59 18.18 -31.61
C LYS A 151 -0.33 18.50 -32.78
N ASP A 152 -0.72 17.46 -33.52
CA ASP A 152 -1.44 17.62 -34.78
C ASP A 152 -2.96 17.82 -34.53
N SER A 153 -3.48 18.94 -34.99
CA SER A 153 -4.88 19.30 -34.85
C SER A 153 -5.84 18.40 -35.65
N LEU A 154 -5.36 17.74 -36.69
CA LEU A 154 -6.13 16.77 -37.45
C LEU A 154 -6.37 15.49 -36.64
N VAL A 155 -5.43 15.14 -35.74
CA VAL A 155 -5.50 13.96 -34.91
C VAL A 155 -6.35 14.21 -33.66
N TYR A 156 -6.08 15.28 -32.91
CA TYR A 156 -6.78 15.48 -31.64
C TYR A 156 -8.28 15.83 -31.80
N LYS A 157 -8.70 16.34 -32.96
CA LYS A 157 -10.13 16.62 -33.26
C LYS A 157 -10.96 15.34 -33.48
N ILE A 158 -10.31 14.22 -33.70
CA ILE A 158 -11.01 12.94 -33.93
C ILE A 158 -11.44 12.35 -32.58
N ASP A 159 -12.71 12.01 -32.44
CA ASP A 159 -13.27 11.46 -31.18
C ASP A 159 -12.80 10.03 -30.90
N SER A 160 -12.53 9.23 -31.94
CA SER A 160 -12.06 7.87 -31.82
C SER A 160 -10.74 7.69 -32.56
N LEU A 161 -9.70 7.36 -31.81
CA LEU A 161 -8.36 7.06 -32.37
C LEU A 161 -8.06 5.58 -32.20
N VAL A 162 -7.48 4.97 -33.22
CA VAL A 162 -6.93 3.63 -33.15
C VAL A 162 -5.42 3.73 -33.33
N ALA A 163 -4.66 3.21 -32.40
CA ALA A 163 -3.22 3.26 -32.42
C ALA A 163 -2.60 1.90 -32.08
N GLU A 164 -1.46 1.61 -32.68
CA GLU A 164 -0.59 0.50 -32.31
C GLU A 164 0.47 1.05 -31.36
N ALA A 165 0.47 0.55 -30.13
CA ALA A 165 1.44 0.92 -29.11
C ALA A 165 2.48 -0.21 -28.96
N SER A 166 3.75 0.09 -29.17
CA SER A 166 4.86 -0.85 -28.99
C SER A 166 5.63 -0.51 -27.74
N TYR A 167 5.68 -1.44 -26.80
CA TYR A 167 6.32 -1.28 -25.50
C TYR A 167 6.90 -2.60 -24.98
N LEU A 168 7.76 -2.54 -23.95
CA LEU A 168 8.27 -3.74 -23.31
C LEU A 168 7.28 -4.26 -22.25
N ARG A 169 7.13 -5.57 -22.22
CA ARG A 169 6.37 -6.29 -21.19
C ARG A 169 7.22 -7.44 -20.65
N THR A 170 7.03 -7.77 -19.37
CA THR A 170 7.60 -8.98 -18.77
C THR A 170 6.75 -10.19 -19.12
N ASP A 171 7.38 -11.22 -19.70
CA ASP A 171 6.72 -12.49 -20.01
C ASP A 171 6.60 -13.39 -18.76
N SER A 172 6.01 -14.58 -18.95
CA SER A 172 5.85 -15.57 -17.87
C SER A 172 7.16 -16.13 -17.32
N LEU A 173 8.26 -15.95 -18.04
CA LEU A 173 9.62 -16.37 -17.65
C LEU A 173 10.42 -15.22 -17.00
N GLY A 174 9.81 -14.07 -16.78
CA GLY A 174 10.47 -12.89 -16.22
C GLY A 174 11.35 -12.12 -17.20
N LYS A 175 11.31 -12.45 -18.52
CA LYS A 175 12.07 -11.74 -19.54
C LYS A 175 11.27 -10.57 -20.11
N ARG A 176 11.94 -9.46 -20.41
CA ARG A 176 11.33 -8.32 -21.10
C ARG A 176 11.29 -8.57 -22.60
N VAL A 177 10.08 -8.61 -23.15
CA VAL A 177 9.80 -8.81 -24.58
C VAL A 177 9.08 -7.59 -25.14
N LEU A 178 9.37 -7.26 -26.39
CA LEU A 178 8.65 -6.19 -27.10
C LEU A 178 7.27 -6.71 -27.51
N LEU A 179 6.23 -5.98 -27.13
CA LEU A 179 4.84 -6.24 -27.47
C LEU A 179 4.30 -5.07 -28.29
N ALA A 180 3.43 -5.35 -29.23
CA ALA A 180 2.69 -4.36 -30.00
C ALA A 180 1.20 -4.64 -29.82
N ASP A 181 0.49 -3.72 -29.17
CA ASP A 181 -0.94 -3.82 -28.92
C ASP A 181 -1.71 -2.76 -29.71
N THR A 182 -2.88 -3.15 -30.22
CA THR A 182 -3.81 -2.22 -30.86
C THR A 182 -4.80 -1.69 -29.85
N ILE A 183 -4.73 -0.39 -29.58
CA ILE A 183 -5.51 0.30 -28.57
C ILE A 183 -6.50 1.25 -29.25
N LYS A 184 -7.73 1.31 -28.71
CA LYS A 184 -8.77 2.21 -29.18
C LYS A 184 -9.06 3.26 -28.13
N PHE A 185 -8.79 4.49 -28.43
CA PHE A 185 -9.02 5.64 -27.57
C PHE A 185 -10.32 6.36 -27.97
N TYR A 186 -11.19 6.60 -27.01
CA TYR A 186 -12.43 7.35 -27.20
C TYR A 186 -12.41 8.58 -26.32
N TYR A 187 -12.79 9.71 -26.91
CA TYR A 187 -13.04 10.93 -26.17
C TYR A 187 -14.49 11.38 -26.35
N LYS A 188 -15.15 11.74 -25.24
CA LYS A 188 -16.47 12.37 -25.26
C LYS A 188 -16.35 13.69 -24.50
N ASP A 189 -16.78 14.77 -25.13
CA ASP A 189 -16.88 16.05 -24.46
C ASP A 189 -17.76 15.93 -23.22
N LYS A 190 -17.30 16.46 -22.10
CA LYS A 190 -18.15 16.56 -20.91
C LYS A 190 -19.33 17.47 -21.23
N PRO A 191 -20.58 17.09 -20.94
CA PRO A 191 -21.72 17.96 -21.14
C PRO A 191 -21.51 19.25 -20.34
N GLU A 192 -21.67 20.40 -20.99
CA GLU A 192 -21.60 21.70 -20.30
C GLU A 192 -22.58 21.69 -19.12
N PRO A 193 -22.17 22.18 -17.93
CA PRO A 193 -23.06 22.28 -16.79
C PRO A 193 -24.22 23.18 -17.19
N LYS A 194 -25.42 22.65 -17.30
CA LYS A 194 -26.64 23.40 -17.61
C LYS A 194 -26.72 24.57 -16.62
N GLY A 195 -26.49 25.78 -17.13
CA GLY A 195 -26.52 26.98 -16.33
C GLY A 195 -27.82 27.06 -15.56
N LYS A 196 -27.74 27.26 -14.24
CA LYS A 196 -28.91 27.53 -13.40
C LYS A 196 -29.66 28.71 -14.00
N ARG A 197 -30.80 28.51 -14.62
CA ARG A 197 -31.70 29.58 -14.97
C ARG A 197 -31.97 30.40 -13.70
N LYS A 198 -31.44 31.60 -13.63
CA LYS A 198 -31.87 32.59 -12.63
C LYS A 198 -33.36 32.80 -12.81
N LYS A 199 -34.14 32.44 -11.79
CA LYS A 199 -35.53 32.90 -11.67
C LYS A 199 -35.54 34.36 -11.24
#